data_9a33477f939fffd34d814be8c174e464
#
_entry.id   9a33477f939fffd34d814be8c174e464
#
_cell.length_a   1.000
_cell.length_b   1.000
_cell.length_c   1.000
_cell.angle_alpha   90.00
_cell.angle_beta   90.00
_cell.angle_gamma   90.00
#
_symmetry.space_group_name_H-M   'P 1'
#
loop_
_entity.id
_entity.type
_entity.pdbx_description
1 polymer ?
#
loop_
_entity_poly.entity_id
_entity_poly.type
_entity_poly.pdbx_seq_one_letter_code
_entity_poly.pdbx_strand_id
1 'polypeptide(L)'
;MKFRKLLIIPAICGMVFVSCEKDNDTNNAEVADTNEVTTGSLETLGDNTDLTPTNLDQATLDLIASKHLSPIGAQEELRYLPDGTSEKAIRIEGDIVMTKAELEELEFNGYSNENAQYSTNALVSPQTITIIGYTGGSQALTSSEQTALQWAVANYNRLNLNINFSLTFGTNYQNKDMVVYNNTVNNPSGAGGSAGFPSGGNPHKFVQIYGLSNYNTNVIEHVITHEIGHSVGFRHTDYFSRQSCGQNTNEGTAGVGANHIPGTPTGYDSTSIMLACFSSGEDGEFNSNDITALNYLY
;
A
#
# COMPACT_ATOMS: atom_id res chain seq x y z
N MET A 1 69.16 1.22 18.33
CA MET A 1 69.59 1.88 19.56
C MET A 1 68.40 2.51 20.26
N LYS A 2 68.28 2.15 21.57
CA LYS A 2 67.41 2.69 22.62
C LYS A 2 65.88 2.43 22.54
N PHE A 3 65.50 1.36 23.27
CA PHE A 3 64.20 1.08 23.88
C PHE A 3 63.79 2.20 24.85
N ARG A 4 62.50 2.55 24.88
CA ARG A 4 61.86 3.11 26.07
C ARG A 4 60.50 2.37 26.30
N LYS A 5 60.47 1.61 27.35
CA LYS A 5 59.28 1.03 27.97
C LYS A 5 58.48 2.14 28.65
N LEU A 6 57.16 2.08 28.56
CA LEU A 6 56.30 2.85 29.45
C LEU A 6 55.22 1.89 30.02
N LEU A 7 55.04 2.04 31.32
CA LEU A 7 54.31 1.16 32.24
C LEU A 7 52.79 1.25 32.04
N ILE A 8 52.17 0.08 32.25
CA ILE A 8 50.74 -0.09 32.43
C ILE A 8 50.42 0.02 33.93
N ILE A 9 49.40 0.81 34.27
CA ILE A 9 48.79 0.82 35.60
C ILE A 9 47.31 0.42 35.42
N PRO A 10 46.81 -0.63 36.11
CA PRO A 10 45.41 -0.96 36.12
C PRO A 10 44.67 -0.19 37.24
N ALA A 11 43.60 0.46 36.92
CA ALA A 11 42.66 1.02 37.90
C ALA A 11 41.51 0.02 38.10
N ILE A 12 41.48 -0.56 39.27
CA ILE A 12 40.39 -1.34 39.82
C ILE A 12 39.38 -0.34 40.39
N CYS A 13 38.12 -0.40 39.96
CA CYS A 13 37.04 0.29 40.64
C CYS A 13 35.91 -0.69 40.91
N GLY A 14 35.60 -0.82 42.20
CA GLY A 14 34.80 -1.89 42.78
C GLY A 14 33.30 -1.73 42.57
N MET A 15 32.64 -2.87 42.54
CA MET A 15 31.19 -3.01 42.64
C MET A 15 30.72 -2.73 44.06
N VAL A 16 29.70 -1.89 44.17
CA VAL A 16 28.91 -1.80 45.40
C VAL A 16 27.49 -2.26 45.05
N PHE A 17 27.13 -3.44 45.56
CA PHE A 17 25.74 -3.90 45.57
C PHE A 17 25.07 -3.24 46.79
N VAL A 18 23.97 -2.55 46.58
CA VAL A 18 23.03 -2.19 47.64
C VAL A 18 21.68 -2.82 47.28
N SER A 19 21.36 -3.81 48.11
CA SER A 19 20.01 -4.38 48.25
C SER A 19 19.24 -3.47 49.18
N CYS A 20 18.02 -3.12 48.88
CA CYS A 20 17.04 -2.67 49.85
C CYS A 20 15.63 -3.12 49.50
N GLU A 21 14.96 -3.64 50.46
CA GLU A 21 13.63 -4.22 50.51
C GLU A 21 12.50 -3.21 50.37
N LYS A 22 11.32 -3.76 50.13
CA LYS A 22 10.00 -3.13 50.13
C LYS A 22 9.70 -2.29 51.37
N ASP A 23 9.04 -1.17 51.15
CA ASP A 23 7.91 -0.75 51.97
C ASP A 23 6.88 0.02 51.14
N ASN A 24 5.61 -0.32 51.39
CA ASN A 24 4.44 0.41 50.93
C ASN A 24 4.32 1.72 51.68
N ASP A 25 4.08 2.83 50.98
CA ASP A 25 3.05 3.79 51.40
C ASP A 25 2.67 4.76 50.31
N THR A 26 1.39 5.08 50.31
CA THR A 26 0.64 5.98 49.45
C THR A 26 1.03 7.46 49.65
N ASN A 27 1.17 8.23 48.60
CA ASN A 27 0.47 9.52 48.26
C ASN A 27 1.18 10.37 47.23
N ASN A 28 0.43 10.69 46.21
CA ASN A 28 0.41 11.91 45.35
C ASN A 28 1.59 12.86 45.34
N ALA A 29 2.18 13.00 44.14
CA ALA A 29 2.37 14.30 43.48
C ALA A 29 2.77 14.08 42.01
N GLU A 30 2.00 14.66 41.10
CA GLU A 30 2.31 14.84 39.69
C GLU A 30 3.67 15.52 39.48
N VAL A 31 4.50 14.91 38.65
CA VAL A 31 5.41 15.64 37.79
C VAL A 31 5.34 14.96 36.42
N ALA A 32 4.67 15.63 35.49
CA ALA A 32 4.66 15.28 34.10
C ALA A 32 6.06 15.50 33.52
N ASP A 33 6.73 14.41 33.12
CA ASP A 33 7.79 14.47 32.15
C ASP A 33 7.30 13.70 30.90
N THR A 34 6.61 14.45 30.05
CA THR A 34 6.16 13.99 28.75
C THR A 34 7.31 14.08 27.76
N ASN A 35 8.17 13.08 27.73
CA ASN A 35 8.85 12.71 26.51
C ASN A 35 7.91 11.78 25.73
N GLU A 36 6.86 12.33 25.13
CA GLU A 36 6.17 11.71 24.05
C GLU A 36 7.15 11.53 22.89
N VAL A 37 7.70 10.34 22.77
CA VAL A 37 8.10 9.81 21.47
C VAL A 37 6.78 9.76 20.68
N THR A 38 6.52 10.76 19.85
CA THR A 38 5.49 10.70 18.83
C THR A 38 5.86 9.54 17.92
N THR A 39 5.36 8.35 18.24
CA THR A 39 5.20 7.30 17.26
C THR A 39 4.33 7.87 16.17
N GLY A 40 4.92 8.12 15.00
CA GLY A 40 4.17 8.57 13.83
C GLY A 40 2.96 7.66 13.69
N SER A 41 1.78 8.26 13.64
CA SER A 41 0.55 7.50 13.46
C SER A 41 0.67 6.74 12.16
N LEU A 42 0.55 5.41 12.22
CA LEU A 42 0.30 4.59 11.05
C LEU A 42 -0.99 5.11 10.42
N GLU A 43 -0.88 5.55 9.17
CA GLU A 43 -2.02 6.00 8.40
C GLU A 43 -2.42 4.92 7.40
N THR A 44 -3.71 4.70 7.28
CA THR A 44 -4.25 3.60 6.49
C THR A 44 -4.52 4.03 5.06
N LEU A 45 -4.06 3.23 4.11
CA LEU A 45 -4.36 3.39 2.68
C LEU A 45 -5.85 3.09 2.45
N GLY A 46 -6.69 4.12 2.50
CA GLY A 46 -8.12 3.99 2.22
C GLY A 46 -8.86 3.02 3.13
N ASP A 47 -8.36 2.80 4.34
CA ASP A 47 -8.86 1.75 5.22
C ASP A 47 -10.29 1.97 5.67
N ASN A 48 -11.16 1.08 5.22
CA ASN A 48 -12.49 0.85 5.74
C ASN A 48 -12.58 -0.54 6.38
N THR A 49 -11.53 -0.98 7.06
CA THR A 49 -11.51 -2.24 7.81
C THR A 49 -12.30 -2.20 9.10
N ASP A 50 -13.04 -1.13 9.33
CA ASP A 50 -14.14 -1.19 10.27
C ASP A 50 -15.04 -2.34 9.82
N LEU A 51 -15.33 -3.25 10.76
CA LEU A 51 -16.33 -4.31 10.62
C LEU A 51 -17.74 -3.71 10.47
N THR A 52 -17.86 -2.59 9.74
CA THR A 52 -19.14 -1.99 9.41
C THR A 52 -19.92 -3.01 8.58
N PRO A 53 -21.19 -3.24 8.93
CA PRO A 53 -22.03 -4.13 8.17
C PRO A 53 -22.00 -3.69 6.68
N THR A 54 -21.71 -4.62 5.80
CA THR A 54 -21.75 -4.37 4.36
C THR A 54 -23.14 -3.89 3.94
N ASN A 55 -23.19 -2.98 2.98
CA ASN A 55 -24.42 -2.55 2.31
C ASN A 55 -24.66 -3.34 1.00
N LEU A 56 -23.86 -4.37 0.75
CA LEU A 56 -23.93 -5.22 -0.44
C LEU A 56 -24.91 -6.38 -0.24
N ASP A 57 -25.54 -6.81 -1.33
CA ASP A 57 -26.34 -8.02 -1.36
C ASP A 57 -25.48 -9.30 -1.34
N GLN A 58 -26.06 -10.42 -0.93
CA GLN A 58 -25.33 -11.69 -0.81
C GLN A 58 -24.73 -12.15 -2.15
N ALA A 59 -25.43 -11.91 -3.27
CA ALA A 59 -24.92 -12.31 -4.59
C ALA A 59 -23.64 -11.54 -4.97
N THR A 60 -23.54 -10.27 -4.57
CA THR A 60 -22.33 -9.46 -4.75
C THR A 60 -21.21 -9.92 -3.81
N LEU A 61 -21.50 -10.27 -2.57
CA LEU A 61 -20.51 -10.85 -1.65
C LEU A 61 -19.98 -12.20 -2.16
N ASP A 62 -20.87 -13.04 -2.68
CA ASP A 62 -20.50 -14.32 -3.29
C ASP A 62 -19.64 -14.12 -4.56
N LEU A 63 -19.94 -13.08 -5.35
CA LEU A 63 -19.11 -12.70 -6.50
C LEU A 63 -17.70 -12.30 -6.05
N ILE A 64 -17.56 -11.42 -5.06
CA ILE A 64 -16.26 -11.02 -4.50
C ILE A 64 -15.49 -12.27 -4.06
N ALA A 65 -16.12 -13.13 -3.26
CA ALA A 65 -15.51 -14.37 -2.78
C ALA A 65 -15.12 -15.31 -3.93
N SER A 66 -15.92 -15.40 -5.00
CA SER A 66 -15.63 -16.23 -6.18
C SER A 66 -14.40 -15.74 -6.95
N LYS A 67 -14.04 -14.47 -6.78
CA LYS A 67 -12.81 -13.85 -7.34
C LYS A 67 -11.62 -13.91 -6.37
N HIS A 68 -11.77 -14.66 -5.27
CA HIS A 68 -10.74 -14.82 -4.23
C HIS A 68 -10.32 -13.51 -3.55
N LEU A 69 -11.25 -12.57 -3.50
CA LEU A 69 -11.14 -11.32 -2.76
C LEU A 69 -11.94 -11.42 -1.46
N SER A 70 -11.57 -10.61 -0.47
CA SER A 70 -12.28 -10.61 0.80
C SER A 70 -13.63 -9.90 0.70
N PRO A 71 -14.74 -10.55 1.01
CA PRO A 71 -16.02 -9.86 1.15
C PRO A 71 -16.15 -9.11 2.49
N ILE A 72 -15.18 -9.29 3.42
CA ILE A 72 -15.21 -8.67 4.75
C ILE A 72 -14.95 -7.18 4.62
N GLY A 73 -15.87 -6.35 5.12
CA GLY A 73 -15.76 -4.90 5.02
C GLY A 73 -15.99 -4.31 3.63
N ALA A 74 -16.35 -5.16 2.64
CA ALA A 74 -16.66 -4.67 1.30
C ALA A 74 -17.92 -3.80 1.31
N GLN A 75 -17.90 -2.67 0.58
CA GLN A 75 -18.98 -1.68 0.53
C GLN A 75 -19.21 -1.13 -0.87
N GLU A 76 -20.48 -0.84 -1.21
CA GLU A 76 -20.81 -0.04 -2.38
C GLU A 76 -20.46 1.43 -2.13
N GLU A 77 -19.78 2.04 -3.08
CA GLU A 77 -19.45 3.47 -3.08
C GLU A 77 -19.63 4.08 -4.47
N LEU A 78 -19.44 5.40 -4.57
CA LEU A 78 -19.35 6.10 -5.85
C LEU A 78 -17.87 6.32 -6.20
N ARG A 79 -17.42 5.74 -7.30
CA ARG A 79 -16.15 6.10 -7.92
C ARG A 79 -16.36 7.37 -8.75
N TYR A 80 -15.75 8.48 -8.33
CA TYR A 80 -15.79 9.74 -9.07
C TYR A 80 -14.65 9.76 -10.08
N LEU A 81 -14.98 10.04 -11.33
CA LEU A 81 -14.04 10.03 -12.45
C LEU A 81 -13.42 11.42 -12.68
N PRO A 82 -12.28 11.53 -13.39
CA PRO A 82 -11.59 12.81 -13.58
C PRO A 82 -12.43 13.88 -14.31
N ASP A 83 -13.43 13.49 -15.08
CA ASP A 83 -14.36 14.41 -15.77
C ASP A 83 -15.52 14.91 -14.87
N GLY A 84 -15.54 14.49 -13.60
CA GLY A 84 -16.58 14.85 -12.64
C GLY A 84 -17.83 13.98 -12.69
N THR A 85 -17.89 13.00 -13.58
CA THR A 85 -18.94 11.97 -13.53
C THR A 85 -18.65 10.96 -12.42
N SER A 86 -19.64 10.15 -12.08
CA SER A 86 -19.46 9.08 -11.10
C SER A 86 -20.19 7.81 -11.52
N GLU A 87 -19.72 6.69 -11.02
CA GLU A 87 -20.32 5.38 -11.24
C GLU A 87 -20.33 4.57 -9.95
N LYS A 88 -21.23 3.59 -9.86
CA LYS A 88 -21.25 2.67 -8.74
C LYS A 88 -20.07 1.73 -8.80
N ALA A 89 -19.35 1.63 -7.71
CA ALA A 89 -18.22 0.74 -7.52
C ALA A 89 -18.33 0.03 -6.17
N ILE A 90 -17.48 -0.93 -5.97
CA ILE A 90 -17.36 -1.70 -4.74
C ILE A 90 -15.93 -1.52 -4.24
N ARG A 91 -15.79 -1.05 -3.00
CA ARG A 91 -14.51 -1.03 -2.29
C ARG A 91 -14.32 -2.37 -1.61
N ILE A 92 -13.18 -2.99 -1.82
CA ILE A 92 -12.79 -4.32 -1.32
C ILE A 92 -11.40 -4.19 -0.71
N GLU A 93 -11.10 -4.87 0.38
CA GLU A 93 -9.77 -4.93 1.01
C GLU A 93 -9.18 -3.55 1.36
N GLY A 94 -10.02 -2.52 1.51
CA GLY A 94 -9.63 -1.17 1.92
C GLY A 94 -9.40 -0.18 0.77
N ASP A 95 -8.73 -0.59 -0.30
CA ASP A 95 -8.27 0.27 -1.40
C ASP A 95 -8.52 -0.26 -2.82
N ILE A 96 -9.01 -1.49 -2.94
CA ILE A 96 -9.42 -2.03 -4.24
C ILE A 96 -10.82 -1.52 -4.59
N VAL A 97 -10.94 -0.71 -5.63
CA VAL A 97 -12.21 -0.10 -6.06
C VAL A 97 -12.52 -0.47 -7.50
N MET A 98 -13.55 -1.31 -7.67
CA MET A 98 -13.97 -1.84 -8.96
C MET A 98 -15.48 -1.75 -9.12
N THR A 99 -15.97 -1.51 -10.34
CA THR A 99 -17.37 -1.71 -10.65
C THR A 99 -17.72 -3.19 -10.61
N LYS A 100 -19.01 -3.50 -10.47
CA LYS A 100 -19.46 -4.90 -10.52
C LYS A 100 -19.09 -5.57 -11.85
N ALA A 101 -19.16 -4.84 -12.97
CA ALA A 101 -18.78 -5.34 -14.28
C ALA A 101 -17.27 -5.66 -14.35
N GLU A 102 -16.40 -4.75 -13.87
CA GLU A 102 -14.95 -5.01 -13.79
C GLU A 102 -14.64 -6.22 -12.91
N LEU A 103 -15.37 -6.37 -11.80
CA LEU A 103 -15.22 -7.52 -10.91
C LEU A 103 -15.69 -8.84 -11.60
N GLU A 104 -16.78 -8.82 -12.37
CA GLU A 104 -17.24 -9.96 -13.13
C GLU A 104 -16.23 -10.40 -14.19
N GLU A 105 -15.56 -9.44 -14.84
CA GLU A 105 -14.53 -9.67 -15.88
C GLU A 105 -13.20 -10.18 -15.35
N LEU A 106 -12.93 -10.11 -14.04
CA LEU A 106 -11.70 -10.66 -13.48
C LEU A 106 -11.59 -12.15 -13.81
N GLU A 107 -10.57 -12.49 -14.59
CA GLU A 107 -10.28 -13.89 -14.92
C GLU A 107 -9.60 -14.59 -13.75
N PHE A 108 -10.06 -15.77 -13.45
CA PHE A 108 -9.49 -16.63 -12.43
C PHE A 108 -8.99 -17.95 -13.03
N ASN A 109 -7.70 -18.03 -13.29
CA ASN A 109 -7.04 -19.27 -13.75
C ASN A 109 -6.38 -19.94 -12.54
N GLY A 110 -7.17 -20.64 -11.74
CA GLY A 110 -6.79 -21.18 -10.44
C GLY A 110 -5.44 -21.89 -10.39
N TYR A 111 -4.51 -21.28 -9.67
CA TYR A 111 -3.37 -21.94 -9.04
C TYR A 111 -3.26 -21.42 -7.62
N SER A 112 -3.33 -22.33 -6.65
CA SER A 112 -3.13 -22.05 -5.24
C SER A 112 -1.76 -22.54 -4.81
N ASN A 113 -0.90 -21.65 -4.32
CA ASN A 113 0.14 -22.02 -3.38
C ASN A 113 0.17 -20.96 -2.28
N GLU A 114 -0.02 -21.40 -1.05
CA GLU A 114 0.02 -20.57 0.14
C GLU A 114 1.44 -20.04 0.34
N ASN A 115 1.62 -18.70 0.46
CA ASN A 115 2.72 -17.95 1.07
C ASN A 115 3.36 -16.83 0.23
N ALA A 116 3.39 -15.64 0.79
CA ALA A 116 4.22 -14.44 0.65
C ALA A 116 3.88 -13.44 -0.45
N GLN A 117 4.74 -12.62 -1.05
CA GLN A 117 4.28 -11.53 -1.94
C GLN A 117 3.26 -12.04 -2.96
N TYR A 118 2.14 -11.32 -3.13
CA TYR A 118 0.95 -11.89 -3.72
C TYR A 118 0.54 -11.15 -4.98
N SER A 119 0.15 -11.91 -5.99
CA SER A 119 -0.46 -11.38 -7.20
C SER A 119 -1.84 -11.97 -7.44
N THR A 120 -2.64 -11.24 -8.21
CA THR A 120 -3.83 -11.80 -8.86
C THR A 120 -3.42 -12.79 -9.95
N ASN A 121 -4.38 -13.56 -10.45
CA ASN A 121 -4.13 -14.42 -11.63
C ASN A 121 -4.15 -13.59 -12.93
N ALA A 122 -4.83 -12.45 -12.92
CA ALA A 122 -4.84 -11.52 -14.04
C ALA A 122 -3.60 -10.64 -13.97
N LEU A 123 -2.74 -10.74 -14.96
CA LEU A 123 -1.55 -9.91 -15.13
C LEU A 123 -1.65 -9.10 -16.42
N VAL A 124 -0.88 -8.03 -16.50
CA VAL A 124 -0.79 -7.23 -17.72
C VAL A 124 0.08 -7.96 -18.74
N SER A 125 -0.39 -8.04 -19.98
CA SER A 125 0.42 -8.58 -21.08
C SER A 125 1.61 -7.67 -21.40
N PRO A 126 2.72 -8.20 -21.92
CA PRO A 126 3.89 -7.40 -22.31
C PRO A 126 3.51 -6.23 -23.21
N GLN A 127 3.71 -5.00 -22.73
CA GLN A 127 3.32 -3.78 -23.44
C GLN A 127 3.94 -2.50 -22.86
N THR A 128 3.81 -1.40 -23.59
CA THR A 128 4.00 -0.05 -23.03
C THR A 128 2.66 0.48 -22.57
N ILE A 129 2.49 0.66 -21.27
CA ILE A 129 1.30 1.22 -20.63
C ILE A 129 1.34 2.74 -20.77
N THR A 130 0.36 3.32 -21.43
CA THR A 130 0.22 4.77 -21.51
C THR A 130 -0.47 5.29 -20.24
N ILE A 131 0.27 6.04 -19.42
CA ILE A 131 -0.23 6.60 -18.17
C ILE A 131 -0.33 8.12 -18.26
N ILE A 132 -1.40 8.71 -17.73
CA ILE A 132 -1.59 10.15 -17.65
C ILE A 132 -1.81 10.61 -16.20
N GLY A 133 -1.01 11.59 -15.77
CA GLY A 133 -1.32 12.38 -14.58
C GLY A 133 -2.35 13.45 -14.95
N TYR A 134 -3.53 13.38 -14.33
CA TYR A 134 -4.63 14.29 -14.66
C TYR A 134 -4.38 15.69 -14.08
N THR A 135 -4.55 16.73 -14.88
CA THR A 135 -4.26 18.11 -14.50
C THR A 135 -5.45 19.07 -14.68
N GLY A 136 -6.67 18.55 -14.73
CA GLY A 136 -7.88 19.34 -14.96
C GLY A 136 -8.81 19.43 -13.75
N GLY A 137 -9.50 20.57 -13.62
CA GLY A 137 -10.56 20.76 -12.63
C GLY A 137 -10.15 20.56 -11.17
N SER A 138 -11.08 20.11 -10.35
CA SER A 138 -10.90 19.88 -8.91
C SER A 138 -10.16 18.58 -8.60
N GLN A 139 -9.97 17.71 -9.58
CA GLN A 139 -9.29 16.43 -9.44
C GLN A 139 -7.88 16.44 -10.06
N ALA A 140 -7.36 17.64 -10.36
CA ALA A 140 -6.01 17.83 -10.85
C ALA A 140 -4.97 17.42 -9.82
N LEU A 141 -3.93 16.71 -10.26
CA LEU A 141 -2.73 16.49 -9.46
C LEU A 141 -2.02 17.80 -9.17
N THR A 142 -1.65 18.04 -7.92
CA THR A 142 -0.78 19.14 -7.50
C THR A 142 0.63 18.95 -8.06
N SER A 143 1.48 19.97 -7.95
CA SER A 143 2.87 19.87 -8.42
C SER A 143 3.68 18.80 -7.68
N SER A 144 3.45 18.60 -6.37
CA SER A 144 4.09 17.53 -5.60
C SER A 144 3.63 16.15 -6.05
N GLU A 145 2.33 15.98 -6.29
CA GLU A 145 1.75 14.71 -6.78
C GLU A 145 2.21 14.39 -8.21
N GLN A 146 2.37 15.41 -9.07
CA GLN A 146 2.95 15.22 -10.40
C GLN A 146 4.42 14.77 -10.32
N THR A 147 5.20 15.35 -9.39
CA THR A 147 6.59 14.93 -9.14
C THR A 147 6.62 13.50 -8.61
N ALA A 148 5.79 13.17 -7.63
CA ALA A 148 5.66 11.83 -7.07
C ALA A 148 5.29 10.79 -8.14
N LEU A 149 4.35 11.10 -9.03
CA LEU A 149 4.01 10.23 -10.16
C LEU A 149 5.18 10.03 -11.14
N GLN A 150 5.99 11.07 -11.37
CA GLN A 150 7.21 10.92 -12.19
C GLN A 150 8.20 9.96 -11.53
N TRP A 151 8.38 10.04 -10.22
CA TRP A 151 9.27 9.15 -9.47
C TRP A 151 8.72 7.73 -9.44
N ALA A 152 7.44 7.54 -9.14
CA ALA A 152 6.79 6.23 -9.18
C ALA A 152 6.96 5.54 -10.54
N VAL A 153 6.71 6.24 -11.64
CA VAL A 153 6.92 5.71 -12.99
C VAL A 153 8.39 5.39 -13.27
N ALA A 154 9.32 6.22 -12.78
CA ALA A 154 10.75 5.97 -12.91
C ALA A 154 11.18 4.72 -12.13
N ASN A 155 10.57 4.45 -10.96
CA ASN A 155 10.81 3.24 -10.16
C ASN A 155 10.47 1.96 -10.93
N TYR A 156 9.33 1.92 -11.62
CA TYR A 156 8.99 0.79 -12.49
C TYR A 156 9.92 0.70 -13.70
N ASN A 157 10.13 1.80 -14.41
CA ASN A 157 10.88 1.83 -15.67
C ASN A 157 12.39 1.59 -15.52
N ARG A 158 12.98 1.78 -14.33
CA ARG A 158 14.39 1.42 -14.08
C ARG A 158 14.63 -0.08 -14.01
N LEU A 159 13.58 -0.87 -13.80
CA LEU A 159 13.63 -2.31 -13.86
C LEU A 159 13.46 -2.77 -15.32
N ASN A 160 14.15 -3.81 -15.73
CA ASN A 160 14.08 -4.31 -17.11
C ASN A 160 12.91 -5.30 -17.27
N LEU A 161 11.68 -4.80 -17.04
CA LEU A 161 10.45 -5.58 -17.11
C LEU A 161 9.93 -5.67 -18.55
N ASN A 162 9.04 -6.61 -18.81
CA ASN A 162 8.34 -6.73 -20.10
C ASN A 162 7.11 -5.77 -20.19
N ILE A 163 6.80 -5.06 -19.12
CA ILE A 163 5.91 -3.88 -19.11
C ILE A 163 6.76 -2.64 -18.81
N ASN A 164 6.40 -1.50 -19.40
CA ASN A 164 6.98 -0.21 -19.06
C ASN A 164 5.93 0.89 -19.22
N PHE A 165 6.17 2.06 -18.65
CA PHE A 165 5.18 3.13 -18.59
C PHE A 165 5.61 4.34 -19.41
N SER A 166 4.68 4.86 -20.22
CA SER A 166 4.84 6.12 -20.98
C SER A 166 3.97 7.20 -20.35
N LEU A 167 4.61 8.04 -19.51
CA LEU A 167 3.91 9.09 -18.74
C LEU A 167 3.69 10.36 -19.55
N THR A 168 2.49 10.90 -19.44
CA THR A 168 2.11 12.24 -19.90
C THR A 168 1.30 12.97 -18.83
N PHE A 169 1.14 14.29 -18.97
CA PHE A 169 0.24 15.08 -18.12
C PHE A 169 -0.79 15.80 -18.98
N GLY A 170 -2.01 15.94 -18.49
CA GLY A 170 -3.09 16.59 -19.23
C GLY A 170 -4.48 16.14 -18.79
N THR A 171 -5.46 16.39 -19.64
CA THR A 171 -6.88 16.10 -19.33
C THR A 171 -7.48 15.00 -20.22
N ASN A 172 -6.80 14.61 -21.30
CA ASN A 172 -7.31 13.62 -22.25
C ASN A 172 -6.96 12.19 -21.81
N TYR A 173 -7.64 11.71 -20.74
CA TYR A 173 -7.39 10.41 -20.15
C TYR A 173 -8.16 9.26 -20.83
N GLN A 174 -9.20 9.55 -21.61
CA GLN A 174 -10.07 8.54 -22.20
C GLN A 174 -9.32 7.54 -23.07
N ASN A 175 -8.29 8.01 -23.78
CA ASN A 175 -7.47 7.21 -24.69
C ASN A 175 -6.16 6.71 -24.05
N LYS A 176 -6.08 6.69 -22.71
CA LYS A 176 -4.92 6.19 -21.97
C LYS A 176 -5.28 4.88 -21.27
N ASP A 177 -4.28 4.03 -21.12
CA ASP A 177 -4.45 2.76 -20.41
C ASP A 177 -4.67 2.98 -18.91
N MET A 178 -4.02 4.03 -18.35
CA MET A 178 -4.10 4.37 -16.93
C MET A 178 -4.19 5.88 -16.72
N VAL A 179 -4.95 6.30 -15.72
CA VAL A 179 -5.03 7.70 -15.25
C VAL A 179 -4.83 7.76 -13.75
N VAL A 180 -3.89 8.63 -13.32
CA VAL A 180 -3.69 8.98 -11.91
C VAL A 180 -4.28 10.35 -11.64
N TYR A 181 -5.15 10.48 -10.63
CA TYR A 181 -5.84 11.73 -10.34
C TYR A 181 -6.10 11.92 -8.84
N ASN A 182 -6.23 13.18 -8.43
CA ASN A 182 -6.51 13.55 -7.04
C ASN A 182 -8.02 13.61 -6.80
N ASN A 183 -8.52 12.71 -5.96
CA ASN A 183 -9.94 12.64 -5.60
C ASN A 183 -10.23 13.13 -4.16
N THR A 184 -9.37 13.97 -3.58
CA THR A 184 -9.54 14.53 -2.22
C THR A 184 -10.89 15.24 -2.05
N VAL A 185 -11.38 15.89 -3.10
CA VAL A 185 -12.66 16.60 -3.03
C VAL A 185 -13.84 15.69 -2.66
N ASN A 186 -13.77 14.41 -3.03
CA ASN A 186 -14.79 13.40 -2.73
C ASN A 186 -14.42 12.48 -1.56
N ASN A 187 -13.17 12.54 -1.08
CA ASN A 187 -12.64 11.80 0.08
C ASN A 187 -11.98 12.77 1.07
N PRO A 188 -12.73 13.68 1.69
CA PRO A 188 -12.14 14.78 2.48
C PRO A 188 -11.59 14.34 3.84
N SER A 189 -11.92 13.14 4.30
CA SER A 189 -11.53 12.62 5.62
C SER A 189 -10.54 11.45 5.56
N GLY A 190 -10.13 11.05 4.36
CA GLY A 190 -9.16 9.96 4.17
C GLY A 190 -7.81 10.47 3.66
N ALA A 191 -6.77 9.69 3.87
CA ALA A 191 -5.47 9.86 3.22
C ALA A 191 -5.05 8.50 2.64
N GLY A 192 -4.66 8.48 1.37
CA GLY A 192 -4.25 7.25 0.69
C GLY A 192 -4.58 7.23 -0.79
N GLY A 193 -4.84 6.05 -1.31
CA GLY A 193 -5.21 5.82 -2.70
C GLY A 193 -6.29 4.75 -2.87
N SER A 194 -6.61 4.47 -4.09
CA SER A 194 -7.34 3.28 -4.50
C SER A 194 -7.14 2.97 -5.98
N ALA A 195 -7.12 1.69 -6.30
CA ALA A 195 -7.08 1.21 -7.67
C ALA A 195 -7.92 -0.06 -7.81
N GLY A 196 -7.84 -0.75 -8.93
CA GLY A 196 -8.41 -2.08 -9.14
C GLY A 196 -7.37 -3.02 -9.71
N PHE A 197 -7.79 -4.20 -10.14
CA PHE A 197 -6.90 -5.21 -10.72
C PHE A 197 -6.97 -5.25 -12.24
N PRO A 198 -5.90 -5.71 -12.91
CA PRO A 198 -5.86 -5.85 -14.37
C PRO A 198 -6.90 -6.86 -14.86
N SER A 199 -7.37 -6.67 -16.09
CA SER A 199 -8.27 -7.59 -16.77
C SER A 199 -7.94 -7.69 -18.25
N GLY A 200 -8.11 -8.87 -18.84
CA GLY A 200 -7.88 -9.10 -20.26
C GLY A 200 -6.48 -8.72 -20.76
N GLY A 201 -5.46 -8.80 -19.88
CA GLY A 201 -4.09 -8.41 -20.20
C GLY A 201 -3.83 -6.89 -20.19
N ASN A 202 -4.78 -6.08 -19.75
CA ASN A 202 -4.65 -4.63 -19.62
C ASN A 202 -4.59 -4.22 -18.15
N PRO A 203 -3.88 -3.13 -17.78
CA PRO A 203 -3.87 -2.62 -16.42
C PRO A 203 -5.25 -2.08 -16.04
N HIS A 204 -5.53 -2.01 -14.72
CA HIS A 204 -6.69 -1.23 -14.27
C HIS A 204 -6.50 0.25 -14.61
N LYS A 205 -7.59 0.88 -15.06
CA LYS A 205 -7.50 2.23 -15.61
C LYS A 205 -7.38 3.33 -14.57
N PHE A 206 -8.13 3.24 -13.46
CA PHE A 206 -8.34 4.35 -12.55
C PHE A 206 -7.51 4.20 -11.28
N VAL A 207 -6.54 5.08 -11.09
CA VAL A 207 -5.72 5.22 -9.90
C VAL A 207 -6.11 6.52 -9.22
N GLN A 208 -6.73 6.46 -8.06
CA GLN A 208 -7.11 7.61 -7.27
C GLN A 208 -6.10 7.81 -6.13
N ILE A 209 -5.77 9.06 -5.85
CA ILE A 209 -5.10 9.45 -4.61
C ILE A 209 -5.91 10.53 -3.92
N TYR A 210 -5.87 10.60 -2.60
CA TYR A 210 -6.64 11.57 -1.83
C TYR A 210 -5.98 11.86 -0.47
N GLY A 211 -6.23 13.07 0.06
CA GLY A 211 -5.81 13.49 1.39
C GLY A 211 -4.31 13.62 1.61
N LEU A 212 -3.50 13.64 0.53
CA LEU A 212 -2.03 13.58 0.63
C LEU A 212 -1.33 14.95 0.67
N SER A 213 -2.08 16.06 0.71
CA SER A 213 -1.50 17.41 0.62
C SER A 213 -0.54 17.79 1.76
N ASN A 214 -0.62 17.12 2.90
CA ASN A 214 0.21 17.35 4.07
C ASN A 214 1.44 16.42 4.15
N TYR A 215 1.56 15.50 3.21
CA TYR A 215 2.67 14.55 3.15
C TYR A 215 3.80 15.05 2.26
N ASN A 216 5.02 14.59 2.53
CA ASN A 216 6.15 14.85 1.64
C ASN A 216 6.02 14.03 0.34
N THR A 217 6.81 14.41 -0.67
CA THR A 217 6.73 13.80 -2.00
C THR A 217 7.03 12.31 -2.01
N ASN A 218 7.90 11.81 -1.13
CA ASN A 218 8.23 10.38 -1.04
C ASN A 218 7.03 9.55 -0.58
N VAL A 219 6.28 10.03 0.41
CA VAL A 219 5.05 9.35 0.87
C VAL A 219 3.99 9.36 -0.23
N ILE A 220 3.85 10.46 -0.98
CA ILE A 220 2.94 10.53 -2.12
C ILE A 220 3.38 9.56 -3.22
N GLU A 221 4.68 9.44 -3.47
CA GLU A 221 5.27 8.47 -4.39
C GLU A 221 4.97 7.04 -3.95
N HIS A 222 5.14 6.74 -2.64
CA HIS A 222 4.79 5.43 -2.08
C HIS A 222 3.36 5.05 -2.40
N VAL A 223 2.39 5.92 -2.09
CA VAL A 223 0.98 5.67 -2.37
C VAL A 223 0.74 5.45 -3.87
N ILE A 224 1.27 6.32 -4.74
CA ILE A 224 1.08 6.17 -6.18
C ILE A 224 1.73 4.88 -6.70
N THR A 225 2.91 4.51 -6.22
CA THR A 225 3.62 3.28 -6.60
C THR A 225 2.82 2.05 -6.17
N HIS A 226 2.25 2.07 -4.97
CA HIS A 226 1.37 1.04 -4.43
C HIS A 226 0.12 0.84 -5.30
N GLU A 227 -0.60 1.92 -5.61
CA GLU A 227 -1.83 1.84 -6.41
C GLU A 227 -1.56 1.39 -7.87
N ILE A 228 -0.44 1.81 -8.46
CA ILE A 228 0.01 1.27 -9.75
C ILE A 228 0.30 -0.23 -9.61
N GLY A 229 0.84 -0.68 -8.47
CA GLY A 229 1.05 -2.10 -8.15
C GLY A 229 -0.24 -2.91 -8.24
N HIS A 230 -1.32 -2.46 -7.62
CA HIS A 230 -2.63 -3.09 -7.78
C HIS A 230 -3.10 -3.10 -9.23
N SER A 231 -2.96 -1.97 -9.92
CA SER A 231 -3.37 -1.84 -11.33
C SER A 231 -2.64 -2.79 -12.29
N VAL A 232 -1.47 -3.30 -11.88
CA VAL A 232 -0.72 -4.31 -12.62
C VAL A 232 -0.77 -5.71 -11.99
N GLY A 233 -1.54 -5.93 -10.92
CA GLY A 233 -1.88 -7.26 -10.42
C GLY A 233 -1.27 -7.65 -9.08
N PHE A 234 -0.59 -6.75 -8.37
CA PHE A 234 -0.13 -7.02 -7.00
C PHE A 234 -1.27 -6.91 -5.99
N ARG A 235 -1.20 -7.72 -4.94
CA ARG A 235 -2.04 -7.65 -3.75
C ARG A 235 -1.23 -7.23 -2.54
N HIS A 236 -1.89 -6.95 -1.42
CA HIS A 236 -1.20 -6.63 -0.17
C HIS A 236 -0.27 -7.76 0.26
N THR A 237 0.95 -7.40 0.68
CA THR A 237 1.95 -8.37 1.15
C THR A 237 1.62 -8.89 2.55
N ASP A 238 0.83 -8.14 3.31
CA ASP A 238 0.39 -8.52 4.66
C ASP A 238 -1.12 -8.82 4.76
N TYR A 239 -1.79 -9.15 3.63
CA TYR A 239 -3.23 -9.48 3.58
C TYR A 239 -3.65 -10.49 4.64
N PHE A 240 -2.77 -11.41 5.02
CA PHE A 240 -3.04 -12.46 5.99
C PHE A 240 -3.08 -11.97 7.45
N SER A 241 -2.63 -10.76 7.72
CA SER A 241 -2.54 -10.22 9.09
C SER A 241 -2.86 -8.73 9.21
N ARG A 242 -2.73 -7.94 8.14
CA ARG A 242 -2.76 -6.47 8.17
C ARG A 242 -1.90 -5.87 9.28
N GLN A 243 -0.73 -6.48 9.49
CA GLN A 243 0.20 -6.08 10.55
C GLN A 243 0.70 -4.65 10.37
N SER A 244 0.84 -4.17 9.13
CA SER A 244 1.17 -2.78 8.80
C SER A 244 0.17 -1.79 9.38
N CYS A 245 -1.10 -2.20 9.50
CA CYS A 245 -2.19 -1.41 10.07
C CYS A 245 -2.32 -1.57 11.59
N GLY A 246 -1.38 -2.26 12.26
CA GLY A 246 -1.47 -2.59 13.67
C GLY A 246 -2.59 -3.60 14.01
N GLN A 247 -3.08 -4.32 13.01
CA GLN A 247 -4.16 -5.30 13.13
C GLN A 247 -3.61 -6.73 13.16
N ASN A 248 -4.46 -7.68 13.52
CA ASN A 248 -4.24 -9.11 13.35
C ASN A 248 -5.50 -9.69 12.69
N THR A 249 -5.79 -9.19 11.49
CA THR A 249 -6.99 -9.52 10.72
C THR A 249 -6.56 -10.05 9.34
N ASN A 250 -7.10 -11.18 8.96
CA ASN A 250 -6.90 -11.73 7.63
C ASN A 250 -7.95 -11.11 6.69
N GLU A 251 -7.52 -10.50 5.60
CA GLU A 251 -8.40 -9.96 4.54
C GLU A 251 -9.26 -11.06 3.90
N GLY A 252 -8.92 -12.30 4.20
CA GLY A 252 -9.62 -13.47 3.72
C GLY A 252 -8.98 -14.04 2.48
N THR A 253 -9.03 -15.34 2.39
CA THR A 253 -8.50 -16.08 1.26
C THR A 253 -9.61 -16.76 0.46
N ALA A 254 -10.88 -16.55 0.82
CA ALA A 254 -12.03 -17.23 0.21
C ALA A 254 -11.70 -18.68 -0.30
N GLY A 255 -10.69 -19.29 0.36
CA GLY A 255 -10.18 -20.63 0.03
C GLY A 255 -8.98 -20.67 -0.93
N VAL A 256 -8.58 -19.57 -1.61
CA VAL A 256 -7.44 -19.59 -2.55
C VAL A 256 -6.84 -18.19 -2.76
N GLY A 257 -6.60 -17.46 -1.74
CA GLY A 257 -6.05 -16.15 -1.56
C GLY A 257 -5.22 -15.50 -2.65
N ALA A 258 -4.02 -15.23 -2.35
CA ALA A 258 -3.07 -14.55 -3.20
C ALA A 258 -2.04 -15.58 -3.71
N ASN A 259 -1.61 -15.45 -4.97
CA ASN A 259 -0.57 -16.32 -5.50
C ASN A 259 0.78 -15.88 -4.97
N HIS A 260 1.45 -16.75 -4.25
CA HIS A 260 2.82 -16.51 -3.81
C HIS A 260 3.77 -16.33 -4.99
N ILE A 261 4.58 -15.29 -4.93
CA ILE A 261 5.61 -15.02 -5.90
C ILE A 261 6.92 -15.68 -5.43
N PRO A 262 7.43 -16.70 -6.16
CA PRO A 262 8.66 -17.38 -5.79
C PRO A 262 9.86 -16.45 -5.62
N GLY A 263 10.62 -16.67 -4.55
CA GLY A 263 11.81 -15.87 -4.23
C GLY A 263 11.54 -14.71 -3.27
N THR A 264 10.29 -14.47 -2.89
CA THR A 264 9.94 -13.47 -1.88
C THR A 264 9.68 -14.11 -0.51
N PRO A 265 9.73 -13.35 0.61
CA PRO A 265 9.46 -13.88 1.95
C PRO A 265 8.04 -14.43 2.08
N THR A 266 7.83 -15.40 2.96
CA THR A 266 6.51 -15.96 3.29
C THR A 266 5.85 -15.28 4.50
N GLY A 267 6.50 -14.34 5.14
CA GLY A 267 6.03 -13.61 6.30
C GLY A 267 5.96 -12.11 6.03
N TYR A 268 5.58 -11.37 7.06
CA TYR A 268 5.48 -9.91 7.02
C TYR A 268 6.79 -9.27 6.57
N ASP A 269 6.72 -8.49 5.49
CA ASP A 269 7.82 -7.69 4.97
C ASP A 269 7.55 -6.21 5.27
N SER A 270 8.15 -5.72 6.35
CA SER A 270 7.86 -4.39 6.91
C SER A 270 8.27 -3.21 6.03
N THR A 271 8.91 -3.46 4.90
CA THR A 271 9.38 -2.42 3.97
C THR A 271 8.85 -2.60 2.55
N SER A 272 7.89 -3.53 2.35
CA SER A 272 7.28 -3.71 1.04
C SER A 272 6.41 -2.52 0.68
N ILE A 273 6.50 -2.08 -0.57
CA ILE A 273 5.63 -1.05 -1.13
C ILE A 273 4.15 -1.47 -1.12
N MET A 274 3.88 -2.78 -1.11
CA MET A 274 2.53 -3.34 -1.16
C MET A 274 1.96 -3.69 0.22
N LEU A 275 2.41 -3.05 1.31
CA LEU A 275 1.76 -3.15 2.60
C LEU A 275 0.40 -2.45 2.59
N ALA A 276 -0.60 -3.03 3.27
CA ALA A 276 -1.96 -2.48 3.31
C ALA A 276 -2.04 -1.08 3.97
N CYS A 277 -1.06 -0.73 4.81
CA CYS A 277 -0.98 0.59 5.45
C CYS A 277 0.43 1.15 5.35
N PHE A 278 0.53 2.47 5.23
CA PHE A 278 1.79 3.20 5.13
C PHE A 278 2.04 4.11 6.34
N SER A 279 3.24 4.61 6.47
CA SER A 279 3.65 5.58 7.48
C SER A 279 4.11 6.90 6.85
N SER A 280 4.21 7.95 7.65
CA SER A 280 4.75 9.23 7.18
C SER A 280 6.27 9.20 6.88
N GLY A 281 6.93 8.08 7.15
CA GLY A 281 8.36 7.88 6.93
C GLY A 281 8.72 7.10 5.67
N GLU A 282 7.74 6.74 4.84
CA GLU A 282 7.99 5.99 3.60
C GLU A 282 8.85 6.78 2.61
N ASP A 283 9.72 6.07 1.89
CA ASP A 283 10.64 6.67 0.90
C ASP A 283 10.16 6.50 -0.55
N GLY A 284 9.11 5.72 -0.79
CA GLY A 284 8.53 5.50 -2.11
C GLY A 284 9.24 4.46 -2.97
N GLU A 285 10.32 3.86 -2.47
CA GLU A 285 11.19 2.98 -3.22
C GLU A 285 10.83 1.49 -3.05
N PHE A 286 11.02 0.71 -4.12
CA PHE A 286 10.92 -0.75 -4.04
C PHE A 286 12.03 -1.34 -3.18
N ASN A 287 11.70 -2.21 -2.24
CA ASN A 287 12.68 -3.05 -1.59
C ASN A 287 13.15 -4.22 -2.50
N SER A 288 14.09 -5.02 -2.05
CA SER A 288 14.62 -6.15 -2.83
C SER A 288 13.58 -7.24 -3.13
N ASN A 289 12.58 -7.41 -2.29
CA ASN A 289 11.53 -8.40 -2.46
C ASN A 289 10.48 -7.91 -3.46
N ASP A 290 10.13 -6.62 -3.42
CA ASP A 290 9.28 -5.98 -4.43
C ASP A 290 9.91 -6.10 -5.83
N ILE A 291 11.23 -5.84 -5.93
CA ILE A 291 11.98 -6.00 -7.19
C ILE A 291 11.98 -7.46 -7.65
N THR A 292 12.15 -8.41 -6.72
CA THR A 292 12.10 -9.86 -7.04
C THR A 292 10.72 -10.23 -7.58
N ALA A 293 9.67 -9.73 -6.96
CA ALA A 293 8.30 -9.97 -7.38
C ALA A 293 8.00 -9.38 -8.76
N LEU A 294 8.40 -8.13 -9.00
CA LEU A 294 8.24 -7.48 -10.31
C LEU A 294 8.97 -8.24 -11.42
N ASN A 295 10.23 -8.65 -11.18
CA ASN A 295 11.00 -9.42 -12.16
C ASN A 295 10.46 -10.84 -12.39
N TYR A 296 9.71 -11.40 -11.43
CA TYR A 296 9.07 -12.71 -11.61
C TYR A 296 7.80 -12.61 -12.45
N LEU A 297 7.02 -11.54 -12.27
CA LEU A 297 5.74 -11.37 -12.95
C LEU A 297 5.91 -10.77 -14.36
N TYR A 298 6.93 -9.95 -14.53
CA TYR A 298 7.15 -9.13 -15.71
C TYR A 298 8.61 -9.20 -16.19
#